data_2ac93755834ef758962726b2f715ed17
#
_entry.id   2ac93755834ef758962726b2f715ed17
#
_cell.length_a   1.000
_cell.length_b   1.000
_cell.length_c   1.000
_cell.angle_alpha   90.00
_cell.angle_beta   90.00
_cell.angle_gamma   90.00
#
_symmetry.space_group_name_H-M   'P 1'
#
loop_
_entity.id
_entity.type
_entity.pdbx_description
1 polymer ?
#
loop_
_entity_poly.entity_id
_entity_poly.type
_entity_poly.pdbx_seq_one_letter_code
_entity_poly.pdbx_strand_id
1 'polypeptide(L)'
;MSYMQILEPLRTYCGERLLLAGAPLQALFQSDGDVRGLADLAPAPLEAVAQVAHLRQDHPAVGLAPPPGADPTTLEGESVYIHFLRLVALALNEKFQTLVERVVDPLGGKHKGCAIKGDARMRNKALAADDHRYATKPRPALNIDIVRCCVTFNDVASLRRGVEAVVAAVARDGGGVGRVKNGFKLEEAEAARSFHYRSFMVNLVVDFGCTFGEACGTTEVAKAFDAHVNAWKARNPNVPWGRWRKEARAALDAVKSEAMSKRRAVMVCEVQFLLRPYLDARREMHLLYKVVRAASDKHLAQQFAVAKEEEGRGKEATWASEERREVEKARREVEAGEAGALWRACKGGFLKAVEVALQQEGVDVNQARSSDGSTPLYQACGYGHLDVVRALLGADGIQANQARTDGGCTPLYIACQYGH
;
A
#
# COMPACT_ATOMS: atom_id res chain seq x y z
N MET A 1 5.16 25.97 -29.17
CA MET A 1 5.56 24.56 -29.31
C MET A 1 4.66 23.72 -28.41
N SER A 2 4.00 22.71 -28.95
CA SER A 2 3.22 21.81 -28.10
C SER A 2 4.21 21.00 -27.25
N TYR A 3 3.84 20.68 -26.02
CA TYR A 3 4.66 19.91 -25.07
C TYR A 3 5.11 18.54 -25.64
N MET A 4 4.30 17.94 -26.51
CA MET A 4 4.62 16.71 -27.24
C MET A 4 5.85 16.86 -28.17
N GLN A 5 6.10 18.06 -28.69
CA GLN A 5 7.28 18.31 -29.54
C GLN A 5 8.60 18.30 -28.78
N ILE A 6 8.56 18.45 -27.44
CA ILE A 6 9.74 18.38 -26.57
C ILE A 6 9.90 16.98 -25.98
N LEU A 7 8.81 16.30 -25.68
CA LEU A 7 8.83 15.03 -24.95
C LEU A 7 9.39 13.88 -25.81
N GLU A 8 9.00 13.78 -27.08
CA GLU A 8 9.48 12.71 -27.96
C GLU A 8 10.98 12.75 -28.23
N PRO A 9 11.58 13.92 -28.56
CA PRO A 9 13.04 14.03 -28.66
C PRO A 9 13.75 13.67 -27.35
N LEU A 10 13.18 14.07 -26.21
CA LEU A 10 13.74 13.75 -24.89
C LEU A 10 13.67 12.24 -24.60
N ARG A 11 12.57 11.59 -24.94
CA ARG A 11 12.43 10.13 -24.81
C ARG A 11 13.43 9.40 -25.70
N THR A 12 13.58 9.81 -26.94
CA THR A 12 14.55 9.23 -27.88
C THR A 12 15.95 9.35 -27.31
N TYR A 13 16.35 10.56 -26.90
CA TYR A 13 17.65 10.80 -26.26
C TYR A 13 17.87 9.95 -25.01
N CYS A 14 16.88 9.90 -24.10
CA CYS A 14 16.96 9.08 -22.89
C CYS A 14 17.01 7.58 -23.22
N GLY A 15 16.28 7.13 -24.24
CA GLY A 15 16.31 5.76 -24.74
C GLY A 15 17.70 5.36 -25.25
N GLU A 16 18.31 6.20 -26.07
CA GLU A 16 19.68 5.99 -26.56
C GLU A 16 20.71 5.94 -25.42
N ARG A 17 20.60 6.85 -24.45
CA ARG A 17 21.47 6.85 -23.26
C ARG A 17 21.26 5.59 -22.40
N LEU A 18 20.02 5.09 -22.29
CA LEU A 18 19.73 3.84 -21.58
C LEU A 18 20.32 2.63 -22.32
N LEU A 19 20.26 2.58 -23.65
CA LEU A 19 20.91 1.54 -24.43
C LEU A 19 22.43 1.55 -24.22
N LEU A 20 23.05 2.73 -24.23
CA LEU A 20 24.48 2.87 -23.94
C LEU A 20 24.83 2.42 -22.52
N ALA A 21 24.02 2.76 -21.52
CA ALA A 21 24.23 2.33 -20.14
C ALA A 21 23.94 0.84 -19.94
N GLY A 22 23.08 0.24 -20.76
CA GLY A 22 22.76 -1.19 -20.73
C GLY A 22 23.76 -2.08 -21.47
N ALA A 23 24.46 -1.54 -22.46
CA ALA A 23 25.40 -2.32 -23.27
C ALA A 23 26.51 -3.02 -22.44
N PRO A 24 27.16 -2.39 -21.44
CA PRO A 24 28.10 -3.08 -20.57
C PRO A 24 27.47 -4.22 -19.77
N LEU A 25 26.20 -4.11 -19.38
CA LEU A 25 25.47 -5.16 -18.64
C LEU A 25 25.17 -6.35 -19.55
N GLN A 26 24.83 -6.08 -20.83
CA GLN A 26 24.65 -7.11 -21.86
C GLN A 26 25.96 -7.84 -22.10
N ALA A 27 27.04 -7.09 -22.32
CA ALA A 27 28.37 -7.65 -22.54
C ALA A 27 28.83 -8.51 -21.35
N LEU A 28 28.64 -8.04 -20.12
CA LEU A 28 28.94 -8.79 -18.90
C LEU A 28 28.12 -10.09 -18.85
N PHE A 29 26.83 -10.04 -19.11
CA PHE A 29 25.97 -11.23 -19.10
C PHE A 29 26.38 -12.23 -20.20
N GLN A 30 26.75 -11.76 -21.38
CA GLN A 30 27.12 -12.63 -22.49
C GLN A 30 28.50 -13.26 -22.32
N SER A 31 29.47 -12.52 -21.75
CA SER A 31 30.85 -12.98 -21.60
C SER A 31 31.11 -13.82 -20.34
N ASP A 32 30.39 -13.56 -19.27
CA ASP A 32 30.64 -14.20 -17.97
C ASP A 32 29.67 -15.37 -17.75
N GLY A 33 30.25 -16.59 -17.73
CA GLY A 33 29.51 -17.84 -17.49
C GLY A 33 28.90 -17.92 -16.09
N ASP A 34 29.59 -17.38 -15.08
CA ASP A 34 29.09 -17.39 -13.70
C ASP A 34 27.88 -16.47 -13.55
N VAL A 35 27.90 -15.30 -14.20
CA VAL A 35 26.76 -14.37 -14.23
C VAL A 35 25.55 -15.01 -14.92
N ARG A 36 25.76 -15.69 -16.07
CA ARG A 36 24.69 -16.45 -16.73
C ARG A 36 24.16 -17.57 -15.84
N GLY A 37 25.04 -18.26 -15.15
CA GLY A 37 24.69 -19.33 -14.21
C GLY A 37 23.77 -18.88 -13.06
N LEU A 38 23.62 -17.58 -12.78
CA LEU A 38 22.60 -17.09 -11.85
C LEU A 38 21.17 -17.38 -12.32
N ALA A 39 20.97 -17.67 -13.59
CA ALA A 39 19.67 -18.14 -14.10
C ALA A 39 19.18 -19.41 -13.39
N ASP A 40 20.08 -20.28 -12.94
CA ASP A 40 19.75 -21.54 -12.27
C ASP A 40 19.46 -21.38 -10.78
N LEU A 41 19.72 -20.19 -10.23
CA LEU A 41 19.45 -19.92 -8.82
C LEU A 41 17.93 -19.91 -8.57
N ALA A 42 17.44 -20.93 -7.88
CA ALA A 42 16.04 -21.17 -7.65
C ALA A 42 15.80 -21.75 -6.25
N PRO A 43 15.85 -20.93 -5.17
CA PRO A 43 15.52 -21.38 -3.84
C PRO A 43 14.12 -22.01 -3.80
N ALA A 44 13.98 -23.14 -3.13
CA ALA A 44 12.71 -23.84 -3.01
C ALA A 44 11.66 -22.96 -2.29
N PRO A 45 10.43 -22.89 -2.79
CA PRO A 45 9.38 -22.12 -2.14
C PRO A 45 8.93 -22.81 -0.84
N LEU A 46 8.44 -22.02 0.11
CA LEU A 46 7.76 -22.53 1.30
C LEU A 46 6.53 -23.32 0.87
N GLU A 47 6.39 -24.55 1.33
CA GLU A 47 5.32 -25.47 0.92
C GLU A 47 3.92 -24.84 1.08
N ALA A 48 3.70 -24.14 2.20
CA ALA A 48 2.42 -23.48 2.49
C ALA A 48 1.99 -22.43 1.46
N VAL A 49 2.91 -21.92 0.63
CA VAL A 49 2.63 -20.90 -0.40
C VAL A 49 3.09 -21.30 -1.80
N ALA A 50 3.63 -22.50 -1.97
CA ALA A 50 4.24 -22.96 -3.22
C ALA A 50 3.27 -22.97 -4.42
N GLN A 51 1.99 -23.20 -4.17
CA GLN A 51 0.96 -23.37 -5.21
C GLN A 51 0.07 -22.13 -5.40
N VAL A 52 0.33 -21.01 -4.69
CA VAL A 52 -0.51 -19.82 -4.87
C VAL A 52 -0.11 -19.06 -6.13
N ALA A 53 -1.10 -18.69 -6.94
CA ALA A 53 -0.88 -17.91 -8.16
C ALA A 53 -0.27 -16.52 -7.86
N HIS A 54 -0.69 -15.90 -6.77
CA HIS A 54 -0.21 -14.59 -6.32
C HIS A 54 0.01 -14.58 -4.81
N LEU A 55 1.25 -14.35 -4.40
CA LEU A 55 1.59 -14.18 -3.00
C LEU A 55 0.92 -12.92 -2.44
N ARG A 56 0.28 -13.05 -1.26
CA ARG A 56 -0.50 -11.99 -0.61
C ARG A 56 -0.17 -11.91 0.88
N GLN A 57 -0.28 -10.72 1.46
CA GLN A 57 -0.13 -10.53 2.91
C GLN A 57 -1.25 -11.21 3.72
N ASP A 58 -2.46 -11.32 3.16
CA ASP A 58 -3.61 -11.98 3.78
C ASP A 58 -3.69 -13.49 3.54
N HIS A 59 -2.69 -14.08 2.91
CA HIS A 59 -2.60 -15.54 2.78
C HIS A 59 -2.60 -16.21 4.17
N PRO A 60 -3.28 -17.35 4.38
CA PRO A 60 -3.35 -18.03 5.69
C PRO A 60 -1.99 -18.28 6.35
N ALA A 61 -0.95 -18.60 5.57
CA ALA A 61 0.40 -18.79 6.09
C ALA A 61 1.09 -17.49 6.56
N VAL A 62 0.60 -16.32 6.13
CA VAL A 62 1.09 -14.99 6.55
C VAL A 62 0.17 -14.40 7.62
N GLY A 63 -1.13 -14.49 7.37
CA GLY A 63 -2.14 -14.18 8.34
C GLY A 63 -2.43 -12.70 8.59
N LEU A 64 -1.95 -11.79 7.74
CA LEU A 64 -2.26 -10.36 7.81
C LEU A 64 -3.58 -10.06 7.09
N ALA A 65 -4.66 -10.68 7.51
CA ALA A 65 -6.00 -10.41 6.99
C ALA A 65 -6.44 -8.96 7.31
N PRO A 66 -7.40 -8.39 6.55
CA PRO A 66 -8.00 -7.09 6.90
C PRO A 66 -8.50 -7.07 8.34
N PRO A 67 -8.35 -5.92 9.03
CA PRO A 67 -8.81 -5.78 10.40
C PRO A 67 -10.32 -6.00 10.54
N PRO A 68 -10.79 -6.53 11.67
CA PRO A 68 -12.23 -6.61 11.95
C PRO A 68 -12.92 -5.26 11.78
N GLY A 69 -14.07 -5.26 11.11
CA GLY A 69 -14.84 -4.03 10.80
C GLY A 69 -14.39 -3.26 9.56
N ALA A 70 -13.28 -3.61 8.95
CA ALA A 70 -12.90 -3.08 7.64
C ALA A 70 -13.52 -3.95 6.55
N ASP A 71 -14.50 -3.42 5.82
CA ASP A 71 -15.08 -4.12 4.66
C ASP A 71 -14.04 -4.13 3.51
N PRO A 72 -13.41 -5.27 3.21
CA PRO A 72 -12.34 -5.34 2.20
C PRO A 72 -12.83 -5.09 0.77
N THR A 73 -14.13 -5.01 0.54
CA THR A 73 -14.73 -4.76 -0.78
C THR A 73 -14.86 -3.27 -1.08
N THR A 74 -14.69 -2.40 -0.09
CA THR A 74 -14.80 -0.94 -0.20
C THR A 74 -13.43 -0.26 -0.23
N LEU A 75 -13.36 0.95 -0.78
CA LEU A 75 -12.15 1.78 -0.72
C LEU A 75 -11.79 2.18 0.71
N GLU A 76 -12.80 2.44 1.55
CA GLU A 76 -12.60 2.75 2.97
C GLU A 76 -11.95 1.58 3.71
N GLY A 77 -12.47 0.37 3.54
CA GLY A 77 -11.89 -0.82 4.15
C GLY A 77 -10.49 -1.14 3.64
N GLU A 78 -10.24 -0.95 2.33
CA GLU A 78 -8.88 -1.05 1.78
C GLU A 78 -7.94 0.03 2.35
N SER A 79 -8.45 1.23 2.63
CA SER A 79 -7.69 2.30 3.29
C SER A 79 -7.30 1.93 4.72
N VAL A 80 -8.23 1.44 5.53
CA VAL A 80 -7.96 0.92 6.88
C VAL A 80 -6.90 -0.20 6.81
N TYR A 81 -7.02 -1.08 5.85
CA TYR A 81 -6.07 -2.18 5.67
C TYR A 81 -4.67 -1.69 5.29
N ILE A 82 -4.54 -0.64 4.47
CA ILE A 82 -3.24 -0.01 4.19
C ILE A 82 -2.60 0.54 5.47
N HIS A 83 -3.35 1.23 6.33
CA HIS A 83 -2.85 1.71 7.62
C HIS A 83 -2.40 0.57 8.53
N PHE A 84 -3.18 -0.51 8.59
CA PHE A 84 -2.84 -1.70 9.35
C PHE A 84 -1.53 -2.35 8.85
N LEU A 85 -1.40 -2.59 7.56
CA LEU A 85 -0.17 -3.15 6.98
C LEU A 85 1.05 -2.25 7.23
N ARG A 86 0.87 -0.93 7.21
CA ARG A 86 1.96 0.00 7.49
C ARG A 86 2.34 0.03 8.97
N LEU A 87 1.39 -0.06 9.87
CA LEU A 87 1.65 -0.15 11.31
C LEU A 87 2.48 -1.40 11.62
N VAL A 88 2.07 -2.55 11.08
CA VAL A 88 2.83 -3.80 11.21
C VAL A 88 4.22 -3.67 10.59
N ALA A 89 4.32 -3.07 9.41
CA ALA A 89 5.62 -2.85 8.76
C ALA A 89 6.55 -1.94 9.57
N LEU A 90 6.02 -0.88 10.21
CA LEU A 90 6.80 -0.01 11.12
C LEU A 90 7.38 -0.81 12.29
N ALA A 91 6.59 -1.71 12.86
CA ALA A 91 7.00 -2.53 13.99
C ALA A 91 8.06 -3.57 13.64
N LEU A 92 8.02 -4.12 12.41
CA LEU A 92 8.83 -5.24 12.00
C LEU A 92 10.05 -4.86 11.14
N ASN A 93 10.07 -3.65 10.57
CA ASN A 93 11.09 -3.25 9.60
C ASN A 93 12.52 -3.34 10.17
N GLU A 94 12.77 -2.81 11.35
CA GLU A 94 14.11 -2.81 11.94
C GLU A 94 14.63 -4.25 12.18
N LYS A 95 13.77 -5.11 12.72
CA LYS A 95 14.12 -6.53 12.93
C LYS A 95 14.50 -7.22 11.62
N PHE A 96 13.75 -6.93 10.54
CA PHE A 96 14.06 -7.47 9.21
C PHE A 96 15.38 -6.95 8.67
N GLN A 97 15.63 -5.63 8.76
CA GLN A 97 16.87 -5.03 8.29
C GLN A 97 18.08 -5.66 9.01
N THR A 98 18.01 -5.74 10.35
CA THR A 98 19.07 -6.35 11.19
C THR A 98 19.28 -7.84 10.88
N LEU A 99 18.20 -8.59 10.65
CA LEU A 99 18.29 -10.01 10.25
C LEU A 99 19.13 -10.16 8.98
N VAL A 100 18.74 -9.42 7.93
CA VAL A 100 19.42 -9.54 6.62
C VAL A 100 20.85 -9.05 6.71
N GLU A 101 21.09 -7.88 7.31
CA GLU A 101 22.44 -7.29 7.45
C GLU A 101 23.39 -8.27 8.16
N ARG A 102 22.99 -8.80 9.31
CA ARG A 102 23.81 -9.75 10.10
C ARG A 102 24.17 -11.02 9.30
N VAL A 103 23.27 -11.47 8.43
CA VAL A 103 23.48 -12.67 7.61
C VAL A 103 24.42 -12.40 6.45
N VAL A 104 24.29 -11.26 5.77
CA VAL A 104 25.02 -11.02 4.52
C VAL A 104 26.36 -10.32 4.71
N ASP A 105 26.54 -9.54 5.79
CA ASP A 105 27.79 -8.79 6.04
C ASP A 105 29.03 -9.70 6.14
N PRO A 106 29.01 -10.84 6.86
CA PRO A 106 30.13 -11.78 6.90
C PRO A 106 30.47 -12.41 5.54
N LEU A 107 29.53 -12.38 4.59
CA LEU A 107 29.67 -12.92 3.24
C LEU A 107 30.11 -11.86 2.22
N GLY A 108 30.45 -10.65 2.69
CA GLY A 108 30.82 -9.52 1.83
C GLY A 108 29.65 -8.79 1.18
N GLY A 109 28.42 -9.08 1.60
CA GLY A 109 27.21 -8.39 1.14
C GLY A 109 27.10 -6.98 1.72
N LYS A 110 26.84 -6.01 0.88
CA LYS A 110 26.55 -4.62 1.31
C LYS A 110 25.05 -4.44 1.45
N HIS A 111 24.56 -4.51 2.68
CA HIS A 111 23.17 -4.27 3.01
C HIS A 111 22.82 -2.79 2.85
N LYS A 112 21.65 -2.52 2.28
CA LYS A 112 21.01 -1.21 2.23
C LYS A 112 19.55 -1.34 2.57
N GLY A 113 19.18 -0.93 3.77
CA GLY A 113 17.80 -0.84 4.21
C GLY A 113 17.02 0.17 3.35
N CYS A 114 15.75 -0.12 3.14
CA CYS A 114 14.82 0.79 2.48
C CYS A 114 13.77 1.25 3.49
N ALA A 115 13.32 2.49 3.35
CA ALA A 115 12.13 2.94 4.07
C ALA A 115 10.93 2.05 3.70
N ILE A 116 10.01 1.86 4.65
CA ILE A 116 8.77 1.13 4.38
C ILE A 116 8.01 1.84 3.25
N LYS A 117 7.28 1.07 2.47
CA LYS A 117 6.53 1.61 1.32
C LYS A 117 5.54 2.67 1.76
N GLY A 118 5.55 3.82 1.08
CA GLY A 118 4.67 4.95 1.38
C GLY A 118 3.19 4.63 1.15
N ASP A 119 2.30 5.25 1.92
CA ASP A 119 0.85 5.10 1.85
C ASP A 119 0.32 5.38 0.44
N ALA A 120 0.64 6.53 -0.12
CA ALA A 120 0.24 6.92 -1.47
C ALA A 120 0.67 5.89 -2.52
N ARG A 121 1.86 5.30 -2.39
CA ARG A 121 2.36 4.30 -3.31
C ARG A 121 1.61 2.97 -3.19
N MET A 122 1.14 2.59 -2.01
CA MET A 122 0.31 1.41 -1.81
C MET A 122 -1.09 1.60 -2.38
N ARG A 123 -1.71 2.76 -2.15
CA ARG A 123 -3.02 3.15 -2.73
C ARG A 123 -2.98 3.13 -4.24
N ASN A 124 -1.93 3.66 -4.79
CA ASN A 124 -1.75 3.77 -6.23
C ASN A 124 -1.61 2.43 -6.93
N LYS A 125 -0.86 1.51 -6.34
CA LYS A 125 -0.79 0.14 -6.86
C LYS A 125 -2.16 -0.52 -6.87
N ALA A 126 -2.97 -0.31 -5.82
CA ALA A 126 -4.33 -0.85 -5.75
C ALA A 126 -5.24 -0.36 -6.87
N LEU A 127 -4.98 0.82 -7.44
CA LEU A 127 -5.81 1.44 -8.47
C LEU A 127 -5.19 1.45 -9.88
N ALA A 128 -3.91 1.15 -10.01
CA ALA A 128 -3.21 1.14 -11.30
C ALA A 128 -3.66 -0.06 -12.15
N ALA A 129 -4.01 0.21 -13.41
CA ALA A 129 -4.50 -0.81 -14.34
C ALA A 129 -3.44 -1.87 -14.67
N ASP A 130 -2.18 -1.47 -14.65
CA ASP A 130 -1.00 -2.30 -14.89
C ASP A 130 -0.45 -2.95 -13.60
N ASP A 131 -1.14 -2.81 -12.46
CA ASP A 131 -0.71 -3.39 -11.19
C ASP A 131 -1.87 -4.19 -10.53
N HIS A 132 -2.62 -3.64 -9.58
CA HIS A 132 -3.58 -4.40 -8.76
C HIS A 132 -5.06 -4.04 -9.01
N ARG A 133 -5.39 -3.13 -9.93
CA ARG A 133 -6.76 -2.63 -10.13
C ARG A 133 -7.80 -3.72 -10.30
N TYR A 134 -7.46 -4.75 -11.05
CA TYR A 134 -8.39 -5.85 -11.40
C TYR A 134 -8.17 -7.10 -10.56
N ALA A 135 -7.30 -7.01 -9.55
CA ALA A 135 -7.04 -8.13 -8.66
C ALA A 135 -8.17 -8.35 -7.65
N THR A 136 -8.24 -9.57 -7.12
CA THR A 136 -9.16 -9.92 -6.04
C THR A 136 -8.92 -9.04 -4.81
N LYS A 137 -9.98 -8.45 -4.29
CA LYS A 137 -9.94 -7.64 -3.08
C LYS A 137 -9.70 -8.50 -1.83
N PRO A 138 -9.06 -7.93 -0.81
CA PRO A 138 -8.49 -6.59 -0.74
C PRO A 138 -7.18 -6.46 -1.54
N ARG A 139 -7.13 -5.51 -2.45
CA ARG A 139 -5.97 -5.25 -3.32
C ARG A 139 -4.70 -4.87 -2.57
N PRO A 140 -4.76 -4.15 -1.43
CA PRO A 140 -3.56 -3.84 -0.64
C PRO A 140 -2.79 -5.07 -0.16
N ALA A 141 -3.42 -6.25 -0.03
CA ALA A 141 -2.75 -7.50 0.32
C ALA A 141 -1.63 -7.89 -0.66
N LEU A 142 -1.72 -7.46 -1.91
CA LEU A 142 -0.72 -7.68 -2.94
C LEU A 142 0.54 -6.80 -2.80
N ASN A 143 0.57 -5.86 -1.85
CA ASN A 143 1.78 -5.12 -1.52
C ASN A 143 2.73 -6.01 -0.68
N ILE A 144 3.43 -6.91 -1.33
CA ILE A 144 4.37 -7.85 -0.71
C ILE A 144 5.80 -7.29 -0.56
N ASP A 145 6.00 -6.02 -0.92
CA ASP A 145 7.24 -5.25 -0.90
C ASP A 145 7.15 -4.03 0.04
N ILE A 146 6.34 -4.11 1.10
CA ILE A 146 6.17 -2.99 2.07
C ILE A 146 7.45 -2.85 2.89
N VAL A 147 7.95 -3.96 3.44
CA VAL A 147 9.24 -4.09 4.09
C VAL A 147 10.21 -4.69 3.08
N ARG A 148 11.33 -4.01 2.84
CA ARG A 148 12.26 -4.41 1.81
C ARG A 148 13.66 -3.88 2.05
N CYS A 149 14.65 -4.55 1.49
CA CYS A 149 16.03 -4.09 1.42
C CYS A 149 16.70 -4.47 0.10
N CYS A 150 17.90 -3.95 -0.09
CA CYS A 150 18.76 -4.30 -1.19
C CYS A 150 20.10 -4.79 -0.63
N VAL A 151 20.62 -5.88 -1.19
CA VAL A 151 21.96 -6.41 -0.85
C VAL A 151 22.79 -6.45 -2.11
N THR A 152 24.00 -5.92 -2.06
CA THR A 152 24.90 -5.88 -3.21
C THR A 152 26.15 -6.68 -2.92
N PHE A 153 26.55 -7.53 -3.86
CA PHE A 153 27.78 -8.30 -3.84
C PHE A 153 28.68 -7.91 -5.00
N ASN A 154 30.01 -8.14 -4.83
CA ASN A 154 30.97 -7.86 -5.88
C ASN A 154 31.13 -9.03 -6.86
N ASP A 155 30.82 -10.26 -6.42
CA ASP A 155 30.97 -11.48 -7.22
C ASP A 155 29.75 -12.40 -7.08
N VAL A 156 29.63 -13.32 -8.05
CA VAL A 156 28.52 -14.25 -8.19
C VAL A 156 28.49 -15.29 -7.05
N ALA A 157 29.65 -15.82 -6.65
CA ALA A 157 29.73 -16.84 -5.64
C ALA A 157 29.26 -16.32 -4.28
N SER A 158 29.66 -15.09 -3.93
CA SER A 158 29.20 -14.41 -2.70
C SER A 158 27.69 -14.09 -2.77
N LEU A 159 27.18 -13.70 -3.94
CA LEU A 159 25.74 -13.46 -4.12
C LEU A 159 24.94 -14.75 -3.90
N ARG A 160 25.36 -15.88 -4.48
CA ARG A 160 24.71 -17.19 -4.27
C ARG A 160 24.68 -17.57 -2.79
N ARG A 161 25.84 -17.54 -2.13
CA ARG A 161 25.93 -17.80 -0.69
C ARG A 161 25.05 -16.86 0.13
N GLY A 162 24.99 -15.57 -0.24
CA GLY A 162 24.15 -14.58 0.41
C GLY A 162 22.66 -14.89 0.30
N VAL A 163 22.18 -15.28 -0.88
CA VAL A 163 20.79 -15.72 -1.08
C VAL A 163 20.47 -16.94 -0.24
N GLU A 164 21.31 -17.98 -0.33
CA GLU A 164 21.15 -19.24 0.41
C GLU A 164 21.14 -19.01 1.94
N ALA A 165 22.06 -18.18 2.43
CA ALA A 165 22.17 -17.87 3.85
C ALA A 165 20.94 -17.10 4.37
N VAL A 166 20.43 -16.14 3.62
CA VAL A 166 19.21 -15.40 4.01
C VAL A 166 17.99 -16.32 4.00
N VAL A 167 17.84 -17.16 2.98
CA VAL A 167 16.76 -18.16 2.91
C VAL A 167 16.84 -19.13 4.10
N ALA A 168 18.03 -19.67 4.39
CA ALA A 168 18.25 -20.58 5.51
C ALA A 168 17.99 -19.89 6.88
N ALA A 169 18.37 -18.62 7.02
CA ALA A 169 18.10 -17.85 8.24
C ALA A 169 16.60 -17.70 8.50
N VAL A 170 15.83 -17.37 7.46
CA VAL A 170 14.37 -17.23 7.56
C VAL A 170 13.69 -18.58 7.81
N ALA A 171 14.18 -19.66 7.19
CA ALA A 171 13.63 -21.01 7.33
C ALA A 171 13.79 -21.57 8.75
N ARG A 172 14.86 -21.19 9.46
CA ARG A 172 15.09 -21.63 10.88
C ARG A 172 13.97 -21.20 11.82
N ASP A 173 13.34 -20.07 11.55
CA ASP A 173 12.26 -19.52 12.37
C ASP A 173 10.86 -19.91 11.84
N GLY A 174 10.80 -20.87 10.91
CA GLY A 174 9.55 -21.37 10.33
C GLY A 174 9.01 -20.55 9.13
N GLY A 175 9.79 -19.58 8.66
CA GLY A 175 9.51 -18.85 7.43
C GLY A 175 10.07 -19.56 6.19
N GLY A 176 10.14 -18.84 5.08
CA GLY A 176 10.71 -19.38 3.83
C GLY A 176 10.47 -18.51 2.61
N VAL A 177 10.79 -19.06 1.45
CA VAL A 177 10.64 -18.37 0.17
C VAL A 177 9.17 -18.36 -0.25
N GLY A 178 8.59 -17.19 -0.42
CA GLY A 178 7.23 -17.02 -0.94
C GLY A 178 7.19 -16.85 -2.45
N ARG A 179 8.15 -16.10 -3.02
CA ARG A 179 8.24 -15.87 -4.47
C ARG A 179 9.67 -15.52 -4.86
N VAL A 180 10.11 -16.02 -6.00
CA VAL A 180 11.37 -15.63 -6.65
C VAL A 180 11.06 -14.90 -7.95
N LYS A 181 11.74 -13.77 -8.17
CA LYS A 181 11.80 -13.09 -9.46
C LYS A 181 13.28 -13.01 -9.87
N ASN A 182 13.65 -13.94 -10.75
CA ASN A 182 15.02 -14.06 -11.23
C ASN A 182 15.18 -13.35 -12.58
N GLY A 183 15.71 -12.12 -12.57
CA GLY A 183 15.97 -11.35 -13.79
C GLY A 183 17.09 -11.94 -14.67
N PHE A 184 17.92 -12.84 -14.13
CA PHE A 184 18.96 -13.51 -14.93
C PHE A 184 18.41 -14.62 -15.83
N LYS A 185 17.15 -15.07 -15.62
CA LYS A 185 16.42 -15.99 -16.49
C LYS A 185 15.80 -15.31 -17.72
N LEU A 186 15.73 -13.99 -17.75
CA LEU A 186 15.09 -13.28 -18.85
C LEU A 186 15.80 -13.58 -20.16
N GLU A 187 15.02 -13.94 -21.17
CA GLU A 187 15.48 -14.04 -22.55
C GLU A 187 15.99 -12.69 -23.05
N GLU A 188 16.85 -12.68 -24.07
CA GLU A 188 17.51 -11.47 -24.57
C GLU A 188 16.50 -10.40 -24.98
N ALA A 189 15.44 -10.77 -25.70
CA ALA A 189 14.39 -9.83 -26.12
C ALA A 189 13.59 -9.23 -24.94
N GLU A 190 13.46 -9.96 -23.85
CA GLU A 190 12.79 -9.48 -22.63
C GLU A 190 13.74 -8.60 -21.80
N ALA A 191 15.02 -8.99 -21.68
CA ALA A 191 16.04 -8.20 -21.01
C ALA A 191 16.26 -6.85 -21.72
N ALA A 192 16.22 -6.81 -23.03
CA ALA A 192 16.33 -5.58 -23.83
C ALA A 192 15.24 -4.55 -23.46
N ARG A 193 14.01 -4.98 -23.09
CA ARG A 193 12.94 -4.08 -22.62
C ARG A 193 13.27 -3.36 -21.31
N SER A 194 14.17 -3.92 -20.51
CA SER A 194 14.70 -3.32 -19.30
C SER A 194 16.14 -2.83 -19.46
N PHE A 195 16.59 -2.62 -20.69
CA PHE A 195 17.96 -2.19 -21.04
C PHE A 195 19.01 -3.10 -20.40
N HIS A 196 18.77 -4.41 -20.44
CA HIS A 196 19.64 -5.48 -19.92
C HIS A 196 19.89 -5.41 -18.39
N TYR A 197 19.12 -4.59 -17.66
CA TYR A 197 19.18 -4.58 -16.21
C TYR A 197 18.60 -5.88 -15.65
N ARG A 198 19.39 -6.55 -14.80
CA ARG A 198 19.02 -7.81 -14.17
C ARG A 198 19.19 -7.73 -12.66
N SER A 199 18.33 -8.40 -11.93
CA SER A 199 18.41 -8.51 -10.47
C SER A 199 17.77 -9.82 -10.03
N PHE A 200 18.13 -10.27 -8.85
CA PHE A 200 17.51 -11.42 -8.20
C PHE A 200 16.67 -10.93 -7.02
N MET A 201 15.36 -11.07 -7.08
CA MET A 201 14.44 -10.67 -6.01
C MET A 201 13.80 -11.88 -5.36
N VAL A 202 13.77 -11.89 -4.02
CA VAL A 202 13.08 -12.90 -3.24
C VAL A 202 12.08 -12.20 -2.32
N ASN A 203 10.82 -12.62 -2.39
CA ASN A 203 9.85 -12.30 -1.36
C ASN A 203 9.82 -13.45 -0.36
N LEU A 204 10.09 -13.13 0.88
CA LEU A 204 10.22 -14.06 1.99
C LEU A 204 9.00 -13.94 2.90
N VAL A 205 8.41 -15.07 3.28
CA VAL A 205 7.49 -15.15 4.41
C VAL A 205 8.35 -15.21 5.67
N VAL A 206 8.39 -14.15 6.45
CA VAL A 206 9.27 -14.03 7.63
C VAL A 206 8.44 -14.13 8.88
N ASP A 207 8.74 -15.12 9.73
CA ASP A 207 8.26 -15.18 11.10
C ASP A 207 9.28 -14.47 12.01
N PHE A 208 8.81 -13.48 12.75
CA PHE A 208 9.67 -12.60 13.56
C PHE A 208 9.93 -13.13 14.99
N GLY A 209 9.47 -14.33 15.30
CA GLY A 209 9.69 -14.97 16.61
C GLY A 209 8.94 -14.31 17.78
N CYS A 210 8.01 -13.39 17.49
CA CYS A 210 7.20 -12.67 18.48
C CYS A 210 5.75 -12.61 18.04
N THR A 211 4.87 -12.12 18.91
CA THR A 211 3.47 -11.84 18.58
C THR A 211 3.30 -10.42 18.03
N PHE A 212 2.17 -10.16 17.37
CA PHE A 212 1.85 -8.79 16.94
C PHE A 212 1.66 -7.84 18.12
N GLY A 213 1.16 -8.33 19.26
CA GLY A 213 1.05 -7.52 20.49
C GLY A 213 2.41 -7.06 21.00
N GLU A 214 3.38 -7.96 21.05
CA GLU A 214 4.76 -7.65 21.43
C GLU A 214 5.43 -6.70 20.44
N ALA A 215 5.25 -6.92 19.13
CA ALA A 215 5.88 -6.10 18.10
C ALA A 215 5.27 -4.70 17.99
N CYS A 216 3.94 -4.60 17.99
CA CYS A 216 3.21 -3.36 17.70
C CYS A 216 2.73 -2.62 18.94
N GLY A 217 2.75 -3.24 20.11
CA GLY A 217 2.24 -2.68 21.37
C GLY A 217 3.19 -1.68 22.04
N THR A 218 4.35 -1.41 21.47
CA THR A 218 5.35 -0.50 22.06
C THR A 218 4.98 0.96 21.87
N THR A 219 5.39 1.80 22.80
CA THR A 219 5.20 3.25 22.73
C THR A 219 5.90 3.87 21.51
N GLU A 220 7.06 3.32 21.14
CA GLU A 220 7.87 3.76 20.00
C GLU A 220 7.12 3.56 18.68
N VAL A 221 6.51 2.38 18.50
CA VAL A 221 5.70 2.07 17.29
C VAL A 221 4.47 2.98 17.24
N ALA A 222 3.79 3.19 18.35
CA ALA A 222 2.64 4.10 18.42
C ALA A 222 3.03 5.53 18.02
N LYS A 223 4.13 6.07 18.59
CA LYS A 223 4.66 7.40 18.23
C LYS A 223 5.06 7.50 16.75
N ALA A 224 5.75 6.47 16.23
CA ALA A 224 6.16 6.44 14.82
C ALA A 224 4.94 6.39 13.87
N PHE A 225 3.89 5.68 14.26
CA PHE A 225 2.65 5.63 13.50
C PHE A 225 1.89 6.96 13.55
N ASP A 226 1.78 7.60 14.73
CA ASP A 226 1.18 8.93 14.87
C ASP A 226 1.95 9.99 14.06
N ALA A 227 3.28 9.97 14.11
CA ALA A 227 4.12 10.85 13.29
C ALA A 227 3.85 10.66 11.80
N HIS A 228 3.68 9.39 11.36
CA HIS A 228 3.33 9.08 9.99
C HIS A 228 1.95 9.61 9.61
N VAL A 229 0.95 9.41 10.45
CA VAL A 229 -0.44 9.90 10.24
C VAL A 229 -0.45 11.43 10.14
N ASN A 230 0.26 12.12 11.02
CA ASN A 230 0.37 13.59 11.02
C ASN A 230 1.11 14.12 9.79
N ALA A 231 2.21 13.47 9.38
CA ALA A 231 2.96 13.85 8.19
C ALA A 231 2.14 13.64 6.91
N TRP A 232 1.30 12.61 6.86
CA TRP A 232 0.37 12.41 5.76
C TRP A 232 -0.67 13.53 5.71
N LYS A 233 -1.29 13.89 6.85
CA LYS A 233 -2.24 15.00 6.90
C LYS A 233 -1.65 16.32 6.42
N ALA A 234 -0.45 16.64 6.86
CA ALA A 234 0.22 17.88 6.45
C ALA A 234 0.39 17.97 4.92
N ARG A 235 0.57 16.83 4.25
CA ARG A 235 0.68 16.73 2.79
C ARG A 235 -0.68 16.71 2.07
N ASN A 236 -1.76 16.40 2.79
CA ASN A 236 -3.10 16.25 2.23
C ASN A 236 -4.13 17.09 3.03
N PRO A 237 -4.01 18.43 3.00
CA PRO A 237 -4.84 19.32 3.82
C PRO A 237 -6.33 19.23 3.46
N ASN A 238 -6.65 18.85 2.23
CA ASN A 238 -8.01 18.78 1.70
C ASN A 238 -8.76 17.46 2.01
N VAL A 239 -8.08 16.47 2.60
CA VAL A 239 -8.74 15.22 3.00
C VAL A 239 -9.41 15.42 4.37
N PRO A 240 -10.69 15.01 4.55
CA PRO A 240 -11.38 15.13 5.82
C PRO A 240 -10.61 14.40 6.94
N TRP A 241 -10.16 15.18 7.91
CA TRP A 241 -9.31 14.67 9.01
C TRP A 241 -9.99 13.60 9.86
N GLY A 242 -11.30 13.75 10.08
CA GLY A 242 -12.06 12.81 10.87
C GLY A 242 -12.02 11.39 10.29
N ARG A 243 -12.23 11.26 8.98
CA ARG A 243 -12.18 9.97 8.29
C ARG A 243 -10.80 9.32 8.40
N TRP A 244 -9.76 10.07 8.06
CA TRP A 244 -8.37 9.56 8.11
C TRP A 244 -7.95 9.11 9.50
N ARG A 245 -8.22 9.93 10.50
CA ARG A 245 -7.90 9.62 11.91
C ARG A 245 -8.64 8.38 12.40
N LYS A 246 -9.89 8.20 11.97
CA LYS A 246 -10.68 7.01 12.26
C LYS A 246 -10.09 5.75 11.62
N GLU A 247 -9.76 5.81 10.34
CA GLU A 247 -9.14 4.70 9.62
C GLU A 247 -7.81 4.28 10.29
N ALA A 248 -6.97 5.25 10.62
CA ALA A 248 -5.71 5.00 11.33
C ALA A 248 -5.94 4.41 12.73
N ARG A 249 -6.95 4.90 13.46
CA ARG A 249 -7.31 4.38 14.78
C ARG A 249 -7.85 2.96 14.70
N ALA A 250 -8.72 2.68 13.73
CA ALA A 250 -9.23 1.32 13.51
C ALA A 250 -8.09 0.32 13.25
N ALA A 251 -7.05 0.72 12.52
CA ALA A 251 -5.86 -0.10 12.31
C ALA A 251 -5.09 -0.34 13.62
N LEU A 252 -4.96 0.68 14.47
CA LEU A 252 -4.27 0.57 15.76
C LEU A 252 -5.05 -0.34 16.74
N ASP A 253 -6.36 -0.18 16.80
CA ASP A 253 -7.24 -0.99 17.66
C ASP A 253 -7.25 -2.45 17.20
N ALA A 254 -7.19 -2.70 15.90
CA ALA A 254 -7.11 -4.05 15.36
C ALA A 254 -5.86 -4.80 15.82
N VAL A 255 -4.69 -4.16 15.81
CA VAL A 255 -3.45 -4.78 16.31
C VAL A 255 -3.50 -5.07 17.81
N LYS A 256 -4.21 -4.23 18.57
CA LYS A 256 -4.41 -4.39 20.02
C LYS A 256 -5.52 -5.38 20.37
N SER A 257 -6.34 -5.80 19.41
CA SER A 257 -7.40 -6.78 19.66
C SER A 257 -6.81 -8.08 20.18
N GLU A 258 -7.56 -8.77 21.05
CA GLU A 258 -7.13 -10.06 21.62
C GLU A 258 -6.84 -11.09 20.54
N ALA A 259 -7.66 -11.12 19.49
CA ALA A 259 -7.51 -12.04 18.37
C ALA A 259 -6.21 -11.83 17.59
N MET A 260 -5.74 -10.56 17.46
CA MET A 260 -4.54 -10.25 16.69
C MET A 260 -3.29 -10.20 17.56
N SER A 261 -3.38 -9.63 18.75
CA SER A 261 -2.20 -9.43 19.62
C SER A 261 -1.50 -10.72 20.01
N LYS A 262 -2.24 -11.83 20.13
CA LYS A 262 -1.70 -13.17 20.48
C LYS A 262 -1.15 -13.94 19.27
N ARG A 263 -1.41 -13.49 18.05
CA ARG A 263 -0.91 -14.17 16.84
C ARG A 263 0.57 -13.91 16.62
N ARG A 264 1.25 -14.89 16.01
CA ARG A 264 2.64 -14.73 15.58
C ARG A 264 2.76 -13.63 14.53
N ALA A 265 3.78 -12.80 14.66
CA ALA A 265 4.07 -11.72 13.74
C ALA A 265 4.78 -12.29 12.51
N VAL A 266 4.01 -12.55 11.47
CA VAL A 266 4.49 -13.02 10.17
C VAL A 266 4.17 -11.98 9.10
N MET A 267 5.13 -11.70 8.21
CA MET A 267 4.94 -10.74 7.12
C MET A 267 5.72 -11.15 5.88
N VAL A 268 5.19 -10.84 4.69
CA VAL A 268 5.98 -10.95 3.46
C VAL A 268 6.89 -9.74 3.33
N CYS A 269 8.20 -10.01 3.23
CA CYS A 269 9.25 -9.03 3.04
C CYS A 269 10.02 -9.29 1.74
N GLU A 270 10.67 -8.27 1.17
CA GLU A 270 11.42 -8.39 -0.09
C GLU A 270 12.91 -8.13 0.11
N VAL A 271 13.75 -9.00 -0.42
CA VAL A 271 15.19 -8.75 -0.59
C VAL A 271 15.52 -8.70 -2.07
N GLN A 272 16.15 -7.62 -2.51
CA GLN A 272 16.71 -7.48 -3.84
C GLN A 272 18.22 -7.71 -3.79
N PHE A 273 18.70 -8.78 -4.41
CA PHE A 273 20.11 -9.09 -4.53
C PHE A 273 20.64 -8.60 -5.87
N LEU A 274 21.79 -7.92 -5.83
CA LEU A 274 22.43 -7.28 -6.98
C LEU A 274 23.93 -7.60 -7.02
N LEU A 275 24.44 -7.74 -8.22
CA LEU A 275 25.87 -7.58 -8.46
C LEU A 275 26.21 -6.10 -8.61
N ARG A 276 27.40 -5.73 -8.17
CA ARG A 276 27.88 -4.34 -8.17
C ARG A 276 27.73 -3.63 -9.52
N PRO A 277 28.11 -4.24 -10.66
CA PRO A 277 27.93 -3.60 -11.97
C PRO A 277 26.48 -3.23 -12.27
N TYR A 278 25.52 -4.10 -11.91
CA TYR A 278 24.10 -3.84 -12.11
C TYR A 278 23.55 -2.72 -11.18
N LEU A 279 24.09 -2.60 -9.95
CA LEU A 279 23.73 -1.50 -9.07
C LEU A 279 24.23 -0.16 -9.62
N ASP A 280 25.48 -0.12 -10.09
CA ASP A 280 26.11 1.11 -10.59
C ASP A 280 25.40 1.57 -11.86
N ALA A 281 25.16 0.70 -12.82
CA ALA A 281 24.35 1.01 -13.99
C ALA A 281 22.92 1.48 -13.64
N ARG A 282 22.26 0.84 -12.66
CA ARG A 282 20.92 1.27 -12.19
C ARG A 282 20.91 2.71 -11.72
N ARG A 283 21.96 3.17 -11.05
CA ARG A 283 22.03 4.57 -10.56
C ARG A 283 22.02 5.56 -11.72
N GLU A 284 22.73 5.25 -12.79
CA GLU A 284 22.76 6.08 -14.01
C GLU A 284 21.43 5.98 -14.78
N MET A 285 20.90 4.77 -14.92
CA MET A 285 19.69 4.49 -15.70
C MET A 285 18.41 4.99 -15.04
N HIS A 286 18.37 5.14 -13.71
CA HIS A 286 17.10 5.34 -12.98
C HIS A 286 16.34 6.60 -13.41
N LEU A 287 17.03 7.72 -13.61
CA LEU A 287 16.41 8.97 -14.05
C LEU A 287 15.96 8.89 -15.50
N LEU A 288 16.80 8.35 -16.36
CA LEU A 288 16.52 8.17 -17.79
C LEU A 288 15.32 7.25 -18.01
N TYR A 289 15.27 6.16 -17.26
CA TYR A 289 14.17 5.19 -17.31
C TYR A 289 12.82 5.80 -16.90
N LYS A 290 12.81 6.73 -15.95
CA LYS A 290 11.59 7.48 -15.59
C LYS A 290 11.04 8.26 -16.79
N VAL A 291 11.92 8.87 -17.60
CA VAL A 291 11.52 9.63 -18.79
C VAL A 291 10.92 8.71 -19.85
N VAL A 292 11.62 7.64 -20.19
CA VAL A 292 11.18 6.69 -21.23
C VAL A 292 9.85 6.02 -20.87
N ARG A 293 9.65 5.68 -19.60
CA ARG A 293 8.45 5.00 -19.10
C ARG A 293 7.24 5.93 -18.91
N ALA A 294 7.44 7.23 -18.94
CA ALA A 294 6.34 8.17 -18.73
C ALA A 294 5.31 8.08 -19.87
N ALA A 295 4.06 7.75 -19.54
CA ALA A 295 2.98 7.60 -20.51
C ALA A 295 2.49 8.96 -21.08
N SER A 296 2.82 10.09 -20.42
CA SER A 296 2.48 11.44 -20.84
C SER A 296 3.43 12.47 -20.20
N ASP A 297 3.43 13.69 -20.72
CA ASP A 297 4.09 14.87 -20.15
C ASP A 297 3.67 15.13 -18.71
N LYS A 298 2.39 15.01 -18.42
CA LYS A 298 1.83 15.11 -17.06
C LYS A 298 2.38 14.02 -16.15
N HIS A 299 2.48 12.79 -16.65
CA HIS A 299 3.10 11.68 -15.93
C HIS A 299 4.60 11.91 -15.74
N LEU A 300 5.29 12.47 -16.74
CA LEU A 300 6.70 12.84 -16.64
C LEU A 300 6.93 13.93 -15.60
N ALA A 301 6.19 15.04 -15.67
CA ALA A 301 6.24 16.12 -14.69
C ALA A 301 6.00 15.58 -13.27
N GLN A 302 5.03 14.69 -13.12
CA GLN A 302 4.77 13.99 -11.87
C GLN A 302 5.96 13.14 -11.39
N GLN A 303 6.73 12.52 -12.26
CA GLN A 303 7.91 11.74 -11.87
C GLN A 303 9.12 12.60 -11.47
N PHE A 304 9.23 13.85 -11.93
CA PHE A 304 10.36 14.73 -11.64
C PHE A 304 10.04 15.83 -10.61
N ALA A 305 8.80 16.32 -10.54
CA ALA A 305 8.39 17.24 -9.48
C ALA A 305 8.55 16.61 -8.09
N VAL A 306 8.84 15.32 -8.02
CA VAL A 306 8.88 14.38 -6.90
C VAL A 306 10.20 14.25 -6.18
N ALA A 307 11.24 14.88 -6.60
CA ALA A 307 12.53 14.73 -5.91
C ALA A 307 12.57 15.36 -4.50
N LYS A 308 11.57 16.14 -4.09
CA LYS A 308 11.42 16.69 -2.73
C LYS A 308 10.02 16.59 -2.09
N GLU A 309 8.95 16.29 -2.84
CA GLU A 309 7.57 16.33 -2.31
C GLU A 309 6.64 15.19 -2.74
N GLU A 310 7.08 14.17 -3.45
CA GLU A 310 6.30 13.56 -4.50
C GLU A 310 6.03 12.08 -4.50
N GLU A 311 6.26 11.36 -3.48
CA GLU A 311 5.69 10.01 -3.47
C GLU A 311 4.13 10.00 -3.51
N GLY A 312 3.52 11.19 -3.45
CA GLY A 312 2.09 11.39 -3.30
C GLY A 312 1.28 11.85 -4.52
N ARG A 313 1.66 12.93 -5.19
CA ARG A 313 0.71 13.72 -6.01
C ARG A 313 0.13 13.05 -7.26
N GLY A 314 0.91 12.33 -8.05
CA GLY A 314 0.40 11.78 -9.32
C GLY A 314 -0.52 10.59 -9.16
N LYS A 315 -0.36 9.88 -8.09
CA LYS A 315 -1.07 8.67 -7.77
C LYS A 315 -2.19 8.90 -6.76
N GLU A 316 -2.10 9.93 -5.93
CA GLU A 316 -3.22 10.50 -5.19
C GLU A 316 -4.34 11.00 -6.11
N ALA A 317 -4.00 11.51 -7.31
CA ALA A 317 -5.00 11.86 -8.31
C ALA A 317 -5.87 10.66 -8.72
N THR A 318 -5.36 9.45 -8.69
CA THR A 318 -6.13 8.24 -9.02
C THR A 318 -7.01 7.82 -7.85
N TRP A 319 -6.50 7.83 -6.62
CA TRP A 319 -7.31 7.58 -5.43
C TRP A 319 -8.36 8.67 -5.23
N ALA A 320 -7.98 9.94 -5.32
CA ALA A 320 -8.91 11.08 -5.25
C ALA A 320 -9.93 11.12 -6.40
N SER A 321 -9.59 10.57 -7.57
CA SER A 321 -10.57 10.46 -8.68
C SER A 321 -11.55 9.31 -8.45
N GLU A 322 -11.14 8.21 -7.84
CA GLU A 322 -12.04 7.13 -7.45
C GLU A 322 -12.95 7.57 -6.30
N GLU A 323 -12.39 8.26 -5.32
CA GLU A 323 -13.17 8.87 -4.23
C GLU A 323 -14.19 9.89 -4.75
N ARG A 324 -13.81 10.72 -5.77
CA ARG A 324 -14.76 11.60 -6.47
C ARG A 324 -15.86 10.84 -7.21
N ARG A 325 -15.56 9.68 -7.78
CA ARG A 325 -16.56 8.80 -8.41
C ARG A 325 -17.54 8.25 -7.39
N GLU A 326 -17.07 7.84 -6.21
CA GLU A 326 -17.94 7.39 -5.11
C GLU A 326 -18.85 8.53 -4.62
N VAL A 327 -18.30 9.74 -4.45
CA VAL A 327 -19.09 10.94 -4.10
C VAL A 327 -20.13 11.24 -5.18
N GLU A 328 -19.74 11.22 -6.44
CA GLU A 328 -20.65 11.49 -7.56
C GLU A 328 -21.72 10.38 -7.70
N LYS A 329 -21.37 9.13 -7.45
CA LYS A 329 -22.32 8.02 -7.38
C LYS A 329 -23.33 8.24 -6.27
N ALA A 330 -22.87 8.56 -5.05
CA ALA A 330 -23.73 8.85 -3.91
C ALA A 330 -24.67 10.04 -4.19
N ARG A 331 -24.17 11.08 -4.86
CA ARG A 331 -24.99 12.22 -5.29
C ARG A 331 -26.10 11.80 -6.26
N ARG A 332 -25.79 10.98 -7.26
CA ARG A 332 -26.79 10.48 -8.22
C ARG A 332 -27.84 9.58 -7.56
N GLU A 333 -27.43 8.72 -6.62
CA GLU A 333 -28.36 7.89 -5.86
C GLU A 333 -29.35 8.75 -5.04
N VAL A 334 -28.85 9.84 -4.45
CA VAL A 334 -29.69 10.82 -3.75
C VAL A 334 -30.62 11.55 -4.71
N GLU A 335 -30.08 12.08 -5.83
CA GLU A 335 -30.87 12.79 -6.86
C GLU A 335 -31.97 11.89 -7.47
N ALA A 336 -31.72 10.60 -7.57
CA ALA A 336 -32.70 9.60 -8.03
C ALA A 336 -33.73 9.21 -6.97
N GLY A 337 -33.61 9.70 -5.74
CA GLY A 337 -34.51 9.36 -4.64
C GLY A 337 -34.39 7.89 -4.18
N GLU A 338 -33.23 7.27 -4.37
CA GLU A 338 -33.03 5.88 -3.98
C GLU A 338 -33.18 5.68 -2.47
N ALA A 339 -33.94 4.68 -2.07
CA ALA A 339 -34.15 4.36 -0.65
C ALA A 339 -32.81 4.18 0.09
N GLY A 340 -32.65 4.92 1.20
CA GLY A 340 -31.46 4.89 2.04
C GLY A 340 -30.22 5.58 1.45
N ALA A 341 -30.34 6.32 0.33
CA ALA A 341 -29.23 7.06 -0.27
C ALA A 341 -28.65 8.10 0.69
N LEU A 342 -29.49 8.90 1.37
CA LEU A 342 -29.06 9.84 2.40
C LEU A 342 -28.27 9.14 3.52
N TRP A 343 -28.78 8.01 4.01
CA TRP A 343 -28.09 7.21 5.03
C TRP A 343 -26.69 6.76 4.55
N ARG A 344 -26.56 6.26 3.31
CA ARG A 344 -25.28 5.85 2.73
C ARG A 344 -24.34 7.05 2.55
N ALA A 345 -24.84 8.18 2.08
CA ALA A 345 -24.07 9.41 1.95
C ALA A 345 -23.54 9.90 3.30
N CYS A 346 -24.36 9.87 4.34
CA CYS A 346 -23.96 10.23 5.71
C CYS A 346 -22.92 9.27 6.28
N LYS A 347 -23.07 7.97 6.05
CA LYS A 347 -22.08 6.95 6.43
C LYS A 347 -20.75 7.17 5.72
N GLY A 348 -20.76 7.54 4.45
CA GLY A 348 -19.56 7.79 3.64
C GLY A 348 -18.90 9.16 3.86
N GLY A 349 -19.56 10.08 4.57
CA GLY A 349 -19.08 11.46 4.76
C GLY A 349 -19.17 12.32 3.49
N PHE A 350 -20.07 12.00 2.59
CA PHE A 350 -20.19 12.68 1.30
C PHE A 350 -21.03 13.96 1.42
N LEU A 351 -20.43 15.01 2.01
CA LEU A 351 -21.11 16.27 2.31
C LEU A 351 -21.92 16.81 1.12
N LYS A 352 -21.35 16.84 -0.09
CA LYS A 352 -22.06 17.36 -1.27
C LYS A 352 -23.31 16.55 -1.63
N ALA A 353 -23.30 15.23 -1.45
CA ALA A 353 -24.46 14.40 -1.66
C ALA A 353 -25.52 14.64 -0.57
N VAL A 354 -25.10 14.84 0.67
CA VAL A 354 -25.99 15.20 1.79
C VAL A 354 -26.62 16.57 1.56
N GLU A 355 -25.86 17.58 1.16
CA GLU A 355 -26.37 18.92 0.84
C GLU A 355 -27.44 18.88 -0.27
N VAL A 356 -27.19 18.08 -1.31
CA VAL A 356 -28.18 17.85 -2.39
C VAL A 356 -29.45 17.18 -1.83
N ALA A 357 -29.29 16.16 -0.98
CA ALA A 357 -30.45 15.50 -0.35
C ALA A 357 -31.28 16.47 0.48
N LEU A 358 -30.65 17.32 1.28
CA LEU A 358 -31.34 18.28 2.15
C LEU A 358 -32.09 19.38 1.38
N GLN A 359 -31.78 19.58 0.10
CA GLN A 359 -32.47 20.52 -0.78
C GLN A 359 -33.65 19.89 -1.53
N GLN A 360 -33.83 18.56 -1.47
CA GLN A 360 -34.92 17.86 -2.15
C GLN A 360 -36.22 17.90 -1.33
N GLU A 361 -37.32 18.22 -1.96
CA GLU A 361 -38.64 18.13 -1.32
C GLU A 361 -38.99 16.69 -1.00
N GLY A 362 -39.50 16.46 0.23
CA GLY A 362 -39.96 15.14 0.68
C GLY A 362 -38.88 14.18 1.19
N VAL A 363 -37.60 14.62 1.30
CA VAL A 363 -36.57 13.81 1.94
C VAL A 363 -36.78 13.74 3.45
N ASP A 364 -36.93 12.53 3.98
CA ASP A 364 -36.95 12.30 5.42
C ASP A 364 -35.51 12.26 5.97
N VAL A 365 -35.09 13.37 6.59
CA VAL A 365 -33.74 13.52 7.18
C VAL A 365 -33.51 12.56 8.35
N ASN A 366 -34.57 12.01 8.92
CA ASN A 366 -34.55 11.07 10.06
C ASN A 366 -34.77 9.63 9.62
N GLN A 367 -34.90 9.34 8.32
CA GLN A 367 -35.19 8.01 7.81
C GLN A 367 -34.24 6.97 8.39
N ALA A 368 -34.76 6.19 9.32
CA ALA A 368 -33.99 5.15 9.98
C ALA A 368 -33.87 3.90 9.10
N ARG A 369 -32.73 3.24 9.18
CA ARG A 369 -32.51 1.95 8.53
C ARG A 369 -33.41 0.88 9.19
N SER A 370 -34.09 0.08 8.38
CA SER A 370 -35.05 -0.93 8.86
C SER A 370 -34.43 -2.03 9.70
N SER A 371 -33.14 -2.34 9.49
CA SER A 371 -32.44 -3.46 10.16
C SER A 371 -32.01 -3.17 11.60
N ASP A 372 -31.72 -1.90 11.94
CA ASP A 372 -31.11 -1.52 13.21
C ASP A 372 -31.63 -0.17 13.78
N GLY A 373 -32.52 0.50 13.04
CA GLY A 373 -33.02 1.79 13.42
C GLY A 373 -32.03 2.95 13.39
N SER A 374 -30.84 2.76 12.81
CA SER A 374 -29.84 3.82 12.73
C SER A 374 -30.25 4.92 11.75
N THR A 375 -30.20 6.18 12.21
CA THR A 375 -30.51 7.36 11.41
C THR A 375 -29.30 7.85 10.61
N PRO A 376 -29.50 8.70 9.58
CA PRO A 376 -28.39 9.39 8.89
C PRO A 376 -27.45 10.12 9.86
N LEU A 377 -28.02 10.85 10.83
CA LEU A 377 -27.26 11.56 11.87
C LEU A 377 -26.46 10.59 12.73
N TYR A 378 -27.06 9.47 13.16
CA TYR A 378 -26.35 8.44 13.91
C TYR A 378 -25.11 7.94 13.15
N GLN A 379 -25.24 7.69 11.85
CA GLN A 379 -24.12 7.26 11.03
C GLN A 379 -23.04 8.34 10.92
N ALA A 380 -23.42 9.58 10.62
CA ALA A 380 -22.47 10.69 10.54
C ALA A 380 -21.69 10.86 11.85
N CYS A 381 -22.36 10.79 13.00
CA CYS A 381 -21.76 10.84 14.32
C CYS A 381 -20.84 9.65 14.60
N GLY A 382 -21.28 8.43 14.35
CA GLY A 382 -20.48 7.24 14.58
C GLY A 382 -19.26 7.13 13.66
N TYR A 383 -19.29 7.79 12.49
CA TYR A 383 -18.20 7.86 11.57
C TYR A 383 -17.37 9.16 11.67
N GLY A 384 -17.72 10.08 12.62
CA GLY A 384 -16.98 11.32 12.88
C GLY A 384 -16.96 12.31 11.72
N HIS A 385 -18.01 12.32 10.89
CA HIS A 385 -18.13 13.23 9.75
C HIS A 385 -18.72 14.58 10.19
N LEU A 386 -17.89 15.40 10.87
CA LEU A 386 -18.32 16.64 11.50
C LEU A 386 -19.07 17.59 10.57
N ASP A 387 -18.61 17.72 9.32
CA ASP A 387 -19.24 18.63 8.34
C ASP A 387 -20.64 18.12 7.95
N VAL A 388 -20.79 16.80 7.79
CA VAL A 388 -22.11 16.16 7.56
C VAL A 388 -23.00 16.29 8.81
N VAL A 389 -22.45 16.10 10.01
CA VAL A 389 -23.20 16.32 11.28
C VAL A 389 -23.73 17.75 11.34
N ARG A 390 -22.90 18.76 11.05
CA ARG A 390 -23.33 20.17 11.03
C ARG A 390 -24.43 20.43 10.00
N ALA A 391 -24.29 19.89 8.79
CA ALA A 391 -25.31 20.03 7.76
C ALA A 391 -26.64 19.41 8.19
N LEU A 392 -26.63 18.21 8.77
CA LEU A 392 -27.83 17.54 9.26
C LEU A 392 -28.46 18.25 10.44
N LEU A 393 -27.67 18.76 11.40
CA LEU A 393 -28.17 19.52 12.54
C LEU A 393 -28.77 20.87 12.17
N GLY A 394 -28.41 21.40 11.00
CA GLY A 394 -29.04 22.60 10.42
C GLY A 394 -30.29 22.31 9.59
N ALA A 395 -30.67 21.06 9.40
CA ALA A 395 -31.83 20.70 8.59
C ALA A 395 -33.14 20.80 9.38
N ASP A 396 -34.18 21.29 8.72
CA ASP A 396 -35.53 21.38 9.31
C ASP A 396 -36.05 19.98 9.69
N GLY A 397 -36.65 19.88 10.87
CA GLY A 397 -37.26 18.65 11.37
C GLY A 397 -36.30 17.58 11.86
N ILE A 398 -34.99 17.85 11.96
CA ILE A 398 -33.99 16.89 12.45
C ILE A 398 -34.27 16.44 13.89
N GLN A 399 -34.27 15.14 14.13
CA GLN A 399 -34.42 14.54 15.47
C GLN A 399 -33.04 14.13 16.01
N ALA A 400 -32.32 15.08 16.58
CA ALA A 400 -30.93 14.92 17.02
C ALA A 400 -30.70 13.80 18.05
N ASN A 401 -31.74 13.42 18.78
CA ASN A 401 -31.72 12.39 19.83
C ASN A 401 -32.42 11.10 19.45
N GLN A 402 -32.80 10.90 18.19
CA GLN A 402 -33.43 9.66 17.75
C GLN A 402 -32.47 8.48 17.96
N ALA A 403 -32.86 7.59 18.88
CA ALA A 403 -32.04 6.44 19.23
C ALA A 403 -32.27 5.26 18.25
N ARG A 404 -31.29 4.39 18.14
CA ARG A 404 -31.42 3.10 17.46
C ARG A 404 -32.45 2.20 18.16
N THR A 405 -33.11 1.37 17.37
CA THR A 405 -34.12 0.44 17.88
C THR A 405 -33.53 -0.79 18.56
N ASP A 406 -32.30 -1.18 18.22
CA ASP A 406 -31.63 -2.38 18.67
C ASP A 406 -30.72 -2.22 19.92
N GLY A 407 -30.78 -1.09 20.59
CA GLY A 407 -29.94 -0.86 21.79
C GLY A 407 -30.07 0.52 22.37
N GLY A 408 -31.01 1.35 21.89
CA GLY A 408 -31.29 2.67 22.44
C GLY A 408 -30.17 3.69 22.33
N CYS A 409 -29.12 3.42 21.56
CA CYS A 409 -27.96 4.34 21.40
C CYS A 409 -28.33 5.56 20.57
N THR A 410 -28.07 6.76 21.11
CA THR A 410 -28.30 8.03 20.41
C THR A 410 -27.10 8.43 19.54
N PRO A 411 -27.27 9.40 18.60
CA PRO A 411 -26.16 9.95 17.86
C PRO A 411 -25.03 10.53 18.73
N LEU A 412 -25.38 11.19 19.83
CA LEU A 412 -24.38 11.70 20.79
C LEU A 412 -23.64 10.57 21.51
N TYR A 413 -24.36 9.53 21.92
CA TYR A 413 -23.74 8.37 22.57
C TYR A 413 -22.67 7.74 21.67
N ILE A 414 -22.98 7.49 20.40
CA ILE A 414 -22.04 6.85 19.48
C ILE A 414 -20.84 7.76 19.15
N ALA A 415 -21.06 9.07 19.06
CA ALA A 415 -19.98 10.03 18.90
C ALA A 415 -19.01 9.98 20.09
N CYS A 416 -19.52 10.02 21.31
CA CYS A 416 -18.72 9.91 22.53
C CYS A 416 -18.00 8.57 22.64
N GLN A 417 -18.66 7.46 22.31
CA GLN A 417 -18.10 6.11 22.36
C GLN A 417 -16.87 5.98 21.45
N TYR A 418 -16.87 6.65 20.30
CA TYR A 418 -15.75 6.63 19.35
C TYR A 418 -14.80 7.84 19.50
N GLY A 419 -15.04 8.73 20.48
CA GLY A 419 -14.17 9.86 20.77
C GLY A 419 -14.20 10.97 19.72
N HIS A 420 -15.37 11.20 19.14
CA HIS A 420 -15.64 12.25 18.15
C HIS A 420 -16.18 13.52 18.80
#